data_bb124d4e3092e0e7503cccc18fcdd858
#
_entry.id   bb124d4e3092e0e7503cccc18fcdd858
#
_cell.length_a   1.000
_cell.length_b   1.000
_cell.length_c   1.000
_cell.angle_alpha   90.00
_cell.angle_beta   90.00
_cell.angle_gamma   90.00
#
_symmetry.space_group_name_H-M   'P 1'
#
loop_
_entity.id
_entity.type
_entity.pdbx_description
1 polymer ?
#
loop_
_entity_poly.entity_id
_entity_poly.type
_entity_poly.pdbx_seq_one_letter_code
_entity_poly.pdbx_strand_id
1 'polypeptide(L)'
;FATSQQPDGVRAYIYRAMGAELSHFQSFKDRKTGYRNLDAITSLYPGLYVIGAISSLGKTTFVHQLGDQLAATGDHVLYFSLEQSRLEMVTKGMSRITAQRSFSDGFEMAVSAIDIRRGTVTEAVKEAAREYGEKAITESIIECGFDTTIDSIVGYVNSYMEANKDIKPVVIVDYLQIIRPADPRQTAKDAVDAHVRALKMLQRNNDLVVLVICSLNRQNYLTPVDFESFKESGGIEYTADVVWGLQLAIMNDELFDKDKKLKEKREAVKQAKLEVPRKVELVCLKNRYGRSSYSCGFNYYPQYDLFVPEDEFTPISDADLPAGW
;
A
#
# COMPACT_ATOMS: atom_id res chain seq x y z
N PHE A 1 4.83 13.71 -29.53
CA PHE A 1 4.21 13.19 -30.77
C PHE A 1 5.17 13.46 -31.94
N ALA A 2 6.09 12.58 -32.16
CA ALA A 2 7.01 12.63 -33.29
C ALA A 2 6.91 11.34 -34.10
N THR A 3 5.77 11.05 -34.67
CA THR A 3 5.67 10.05 -35.73
C THR A 3 4.57 10.41 -36.71
N SER A 4 4.93 10.41 -37.96
CA SER A 4 4.09 10.55 -39.12
C SER A 4 3.15 9.37 -39.38
N GLN A 5 2.85 8.56 -38.37
CA GLN A 5 1.87 7.49 -38.49
C GLN A 5 0.48 8.04 -38.21
N GLN A 6 -0.41 7.86 -39.17
CA GLN A 6 -1.83 8.12 -38.95
C GLN A 6 -2.30 7.28 -37.74
N PRO A 7 -3.05 7.86 -36.80
CA PRO A 7 -3.59 7.10 -35.68
C PRO A 7 -4.49 5.96 -36.21
N ASP A 8 -4.34 4.79 -35.64
CA ASP A 8 -5.24 3.68 -35.96
C ASP A 8 -6.68 4.04 -35.61
N GLY A 9 -7.59 3.88 -36.57
CA GLY A 9 -9.00 4.05 -36.31
C GLY A 9 -9.52 2.98 -35.35
N VAL A 10 -10.59 3.27 -34.61
CA VAL A 10 -11.22 2.34 -33.64
C VAL A 10 -11.47 0.95 -34.22
N ARG A 11 -11.91 0.88 -35.49
CA ARG A 11 -12.13 -0.39 -36.18
C ARG A 11 -10.83 -1.20 -36.32
N ALA A 12 -9.74 -0.56 -36.72
CA ALA A 12 -8.45 -1.23 -36.88
C ALA A 12 -7.93 -1.73 -35.52
N TYR A 13 -8.06 -0.93 -34.47
CA TYR A 13 -7.72 -1.32 -33.12
C TYR A 13 -8.50 -2.57 -32.64
N ILE A 14 -9.84 -2.59 -32.82
CA ILE A 14 -10.69 -3.73 -32.43
C ILE A 14 -10.20 -5.03 -33.08
N TYR A 15 -9.87 -4.99 -34.38
CA TYR A 15 -9.47 -6.21 -35.11
C TYR A 15 -8.00 -6.61 -34.93
N ARG A 16 -7.10 -5.70 -34.56
CA ARG A 16 -5.67 -5.97 -34.51
C ARG A 16 -5.08 -6.11 -33.11
N ALA A 17 -5.55 -5.31 -32.14
CA ALA A 17 -4.91 -5.15 -30.85
C ALA A 17 -5.80 -5.54 -29.66
N MET A 18 -7.10 -5.18 -29.70
CA MET A 18 -7.99 -5.28 -28.56
C MET A 18 -8.06 -6.67 -27.92
N GLY A 19 -8.06 -7.74 -28.75
CA GLY A 19 -8.13 -9.11 -28.22
C GLY A 19 -6.91 -9.48 -27.37
N ALA A 20 -5.70 -9.11 -27.81
CA ALA A 20 -4.47 -9.35 -27.08
C ALA A 20 -4.41 -8.51 -25.80
N GLU A 21 -4.80 -7.24 -25.87
CA GLU A 21 -4.82 -6.35 -24.69
C GLU A 21 -5.86 -6.80 -23.66
N LEU A 22 -7.04 -7.27 -24.08
CA LEU A 22 -8.04 -7.86 -23.18
C LEU A 22 -7.52 -9.13 -22.49
N SER A 23 -6.88 -10.04 -23.25
CA SER A 23 -6.29 -11.24 -22.67
C SER A 23 -5.19 -10.90 -21.65
N HIS A 24 -4.35 -9.93 -21.99
CA HIS A 24 -3.33 -9.41 -21.07
C HIS A 24 -3.95 -8.81 -19.81
N PHE A 25 -4.96 -7.95 -19.94
CA PHE A 25 -5.67 -7.37 -18.80
C PHE A 25 -6.32 -8.45 -17.91
N GLN A 26 -6.94 -9.46 -18.54
CA GLN A 26 -7.56 -10.57 -17.81
C GLN A 26 -6.55 -11.42 -17.04
N SER A 27 -5.28 -11.47 -17.46
CA SER A 27 -4.24 -12.24 -16.74
C SER A 27 -3.98 -11.72 -15.31
N PHE A 28 -4.36 -10.47 -15.01
CA PHE A 28 -4.21 -9.87 -13.67
C PHE A 28 -5.40 -10.10 -12.74
N LYS A 29 -6.51 -10.69 -13.22
CA LYS A 29 -7.73 -10.89 -12.42
C LYS A 29 -7.48 -11.75 -11.16
N ASP A 30 -6.49 -12.63 -11.23
CA ASP A 30 -6.14 -13.57 -10.16
C ASP A 30 -4.96 -13.10 -9.30
N ARG A 31 -4.37 -11.92 -9.59
CA ARG A 31 -3.29 -11.34 -8.79
C ARG A 31 -3.87 -10.82 -7.47
N LYS A 32 -3.55 -11.50 -6.39
CA LYS A 32 -4.10 -11.26 -5.06
C LYS A 32 -3.15 -10.45 -4.19
N THR A 33 -3.72 -9.72 -3.23
CA THR A 33 -2.96 -8.96 -2.22
C THR A 33 -2.42 -9.85 -1.11
N GLY A 34 -3.04 -11.04 -0.94
CA GLY A 34 -2.82 -11.92 0.19
C GLY A 34 -3.69 -11.61 1.42
N TYR A 35 -4.42 -10.50 1.40
CA TYR A 35 -5.45 -10.19 2.40
C TYR A 35 -6.81 -10.69 1.90
N ARG A 36 -7.30 -11.81 2.43
CA ARG A 36 -8.48 -12.52 1.89
C ARG A 36 -9.76 -11.67 1.80
N ASN A 37 -10.01 -10.77 2.77
CA ASN A 37 -11.16 -9.87 2.74
C ASN A 37 -11.03 -8.84 1.59
N LEU A 38 -9.83 -8.33 1.32
CA LEU A 38 -9.56 -7.43 0.21
C LEU A 38 -9.61 -8.19 -1.12
N ASP A 39 -9.05 -9.39 -1.17
CA ASP A 39 -9.02 -10.28 -2.35
C ASP A 39 -10.40 -10.79 -2.78
N ALA A 40 -11.37 -10.76 -1.88
CA ALA A 40 -12.77 -11.06 -2.20
C ALA A 40 -13.44 -9.95 -3.04
N ILE A 41 -12.88 -8.73 -3.01
CA ILE A 41 -13.49 -7.54 -3.65
C ILE A 41 -12.69 -7.09 -4.87
N THR A 42 -11.36 -7.16 -4.81
CA THR A 42 -10.47 -6.59 -5.82
C THR A 42 -9.28 -7.49 -6.11
N SER A 43 -8.62 -7.23 -7.23
CA SER A 43 -7.34 -7.81 -7.61
C SER A 43 -6.36 -6.69 -7.94
N LEU A 44 -5.07 -6.99 -7.98
CA LEU A 44 -4.03 -6.01 -8.30
C LEU A 44 -3.80 -5.95 -9.82
N TYR A 45 -4.46 -5.02 -10.47
CA TYR A 45 -4.21 -4.68 -11.87
C TYR A 45 -3.03 -3.70 -11.99
N PRO A 46 -2.33 -3.67 -13.16
CA PRO A 46 -1.33 -2.65 -13.43
C PRO A 46 -1.92 -1.26 -13.24
N GLY A 47 -1.37 -0.51 -12.28
CA GLY A 47 -1.90 0.79 -11.88
C GLY A 47 -1.08 1.46 -10.80
N LEU A 48 -1.37 2.74 -10.57
CA LEU A 48 -0.83 3.51 -9.46
C LEU A 48 -1.80 3.47 -8.29
N TYR A 49 -1.37 2.82 -7.21
CA TYR A 49 -2.09 2.68 -5.94
C TYR A 49 -1.48 3.64 -4.92
N VAL A 50 -2.30 4.51 -4.34
CA VAL A 50 -1.88 5.40 -3.26
C VAL A 50 -2.53 4.95 -1.96
N ILE A 51 -1.73 4.75 -0.92
CA ILE A 51 -2.18 4.31 0.40
C ILE A 51 -1.86 5.37 1.43
N GLY A 52 -2.89 6.00 1.98
CA GLY A 52 -2.78 7.02 3.01
C GLY A 52 -3.15 6.50 4.39
N ALA A 53 -2.48 7.00 5.44
CA ALA A 53 -2.92 6.82 6.82
C ALA A 53 -2.34 7.90 7.73
N ILE A 54 -2.97 8.09 8.88
CA ILE A 54 -2.40 8.88 9.97
C ILE A 54 -1.17 8.18 10.57
N SER A 55 -0.34 8.96 11.26
CA SER A 55 0.87 8.41 11.91
C SER A 55 0.54 7.30 12.91
N SER A 56 1.41 6.30 12.98
CA SER A 56 1.35 5.17 13.91
C SER A 56 0.16 4.21 13.70
N LEU A 57 -0.47 4.23 12.52
CA LEU A 57 -1.54 3.30 12.17
C LEU A 57 -1.05 2.04 11.43
N GLY A 58 0.26 1.93 11.18
CA GLY A 58 0.86 0.76 10.56
C GLY A 58 0.89 0.81 9.02
N LYS A 59 0.93 2.01 8.38
CA LYS A 59 1.04 2.15 6.92
C LYS A 59 2.12 1.26 6.31
N THR A 60 3.37 1.51 6.75
CA THR A 60 4.55 0.75 6.33
C THR A 60 4.36 -0.75 6.58
N THR A 61 3.87 -1.13 7.76
CA THR A 61 3.61 -2.54 8.10
C THR A 61 2.58 -3.18 7.17
N PHE A 62 1.48 -2.48 6.87
CA PHE A 62 0.44 -2.98 5.97
C PHE A 62 0.97 -3.23 4.56
N VAL A 63 1.69 -2.23 4.01
CA VAL A 63 2.23 -2.31 2.65
C VAL A 63 3.40 -3.29 2.58
N HIS A 64 4.24 -3.36 3.61
CA HIS A 64 5.32 -4.33 3.69
C HIS A 64 4.79 -5.77 3.75
N GLN A 65 3.79 -6.04 4.59
CA GLN A 65 3.14 -7.35 4.62
C GLN A 65 2.50 -7.70 3.25
N LEU A 66 1.93 -6.73 2.55
CA LEU A 66 1.41 -6.92 1.19
C LEU A 66 2.55 -7.28 0.23
N GLY A 67 3.69 -6.60 0.30
CA GLY A 67 4.90 -6.91 -0.47
C GLY A 67 5.40 -8.33 -0.22
N ASP A 68 5.55 -8.72 1.05
CA ASP A 68 5.94 -10.09 1.45
C ASP A 68 4.98 -11.15 0.89
N GLN A 69 3.66 -10.87 0.93
CA GLN A 69 2.64 -11.79 0.42
C GLN A 69 2.71 -11.94 -1.10
N LEU A 70 2.99 -10.87 -1.82
CA LEU A 70 3.21 -10.90 -3.26
C LEU A 70 4.49 -11.66 -3.62
N ALA A 71 5.59 -11.40 -2.91
CA ALA A 71 6.84 -12.12 -3.12
C ALA A 71 6.67 -13.63 -2.86
N ALA A 72 5.92 -14.01 -1.84
CA ALA A 72 5.62 -15.41 -1.51
C ALA A 72 4.82 -16.14 -2.62
N THR A 73 4.11 -15.41 -3.49
CA THR A 73 3.41 -15.96 -4.66
C THR A 73 4.24 -15.89 -5.93
N GLY A 74 5.49 -15.40 -5.86
CA GLY A 74 6.44 -15.35 -6.96
C GLY A 74 6.48 -14.02 -7.72
N ASP A 75 5.74 -13.01 -7.29
CA ASP A 75 5.90 -11.66 -7.82
C ASP A 75 7.26 -11.09 -7.40
N HIS A 76 7.96 -10.43 -8.33
CA HIS A 76 9.15 -9.65 -7.98
C HIS A 76 8.73 -8.32 -7.36
N VAL A 77 9.25 -8.02 -6.17
CA VAL A 77 8.92 -6.81 -5.42
C VAL A 77 10.17 -5.94 -5.25
N LEU A 78 10.09 -4.68 -5.68
CA LEU A 78 11.10 -3.66 -5.43
C LEU A 78 10.56 -2.68 -4.39
N TYR A 79 11.00 -2.81 -3.14
CA TYR A 79 10.57 -1.97 -2.03
C TYR A 79 11.58 -0.86 -1.75
N PHE A 80 11.27 0.37 -2.12
CA PHE A 80 12.08 1.57 -1.84
C PHE A 80 11.70 2.12 -0.46
N SER A 81 12.55 1.86 0.52
CA SER A 81 12.38 2.34 1.89
C SER A 81 13.17 3.62 2.12
N LEU A 82 12.45 4.74 2.30
CA LEU A 82 13.06 6.06 2.55
C LEU A 82 13.12 6.42 4.04
N GLU A 83 12.45 5.65 4.91
CA GLU A 83 12.37 5.94 6.35
C GLU A 83 13.04 4.85 7.19
N GLN A 84 12.88 3.59 6.83
CA GLN A 84 13.34 2.45 7.62
C GLN A 84 14.52 1.73 6.96
N SER A 85 15.44 1.25 7.78
CA SER A 85 16.57 0.43 7.31
C SER A 85 16.09 -0.97 6.86
N ARG A 86 16.89 -1.63 6.04
CA ARG A 86 16.66 -3.02 5.62
C ARG A 86 16.58 -3.95 6.85
N LEU A 87 17.42 -3.73 7.84
CA LEU A 87 17.41 -4.51 9.08
C LEU A 87 16.05 -4.37 9.80
N GLU A 88 15.50 -3.16 9.87
CA GLU A 88 14.18 -2.95 10.48
C GLU A 88 13.09 -3.66 9.70
N MET A 89 13.09 -3.57 8.39
CA MET A 89 12.10 -4.22 7.53
C MET A 89 12.17 -5.75 7.63
N VAL A 90 13.36 -6.33 7.47
CA VAL A 90 13.56 -7.80 7.58
C VAL A 90 13.14 -8.32 8.95
N THR A 91 13.51 -7.62 10.03
CA THR A 91 13.11 -8.07 11.38
C THR A 91 11.61 -7.95 11.64
N LYS A 92 10.91 -7.03 10.98
CA LYS A 92 9.44 -6.98 10.98
C LYS A 92 8.81 -8.19 10.28
N GLY A 93 9.34 -8.59 9.12
CA GLY A 93 8.91 -9.81 8.43
C GLY A 93 9.12 -11.06 9.28
N MET A 94 10.29 -11.19 9.92
CA MET A 94 10.57 -12.30 10.84
C MET A 94 9.64 -12.30 12.05
N SER A 95 9.42 -11.15 12.69
CA SER A 95 8.49 -10.99 13.81
C SER A 95 7.08 -11.44 13.44
N ARG A 96 6.60 -11.01 12.27
CA ARG A 96 5.30 -11.40 11.71
C ARG A 96 5.17 -12.91 11.55
N ILE A 97 6.18 -13.58 11.04
CA ILE A 97 6.17 -15.04 10.89
C ILE A 97 6.11 -15.75 12.24
N THR A 98 6.89 -15.30 13.25
CA THR A 98 6.80 -15.90 14.60
C THR A 98 5.39 -15.76 15.19
N ALA A 99 4.74 -14.62 14.96
CA ALA A 99 3.38 -14.36 15.41
C ALA A 99 2.34 -15.19 14.63
N GLN A 100 2.47 -15.29 13.30
CA GLN A 100 1.58 -16.13 12.48
C GLN A 100 1.62 -17.60 12.88
N ARG A 101 2.80 -18.13 13.17
CA ARG A 101 2.99 -19.53 13.62
C ARG A 101 2.38 -19.84 14.97
N SER A 102 2.33 -18.87 15.87
CA SER A 102 1.79 -19.01 17.22
C SER A 102 0.45 -18.27 17.43
N PHE A 103 -0.23 -17.94 16.35
CA PHE A 103 -1.50 -17.18 16.39
C PHE A 103 -2.59 -17.97 17.15
N SER A 104 -2.73 -19.27 16.86
CA SER A 104 -3.69 -20.16 17.52
C SER A 104 -3.41 -20.36 19.00
N ASP A 105 -2.16 -20.23 19.42
CA ASP A 105 -1.67 -20.49 20.77
C ASP A 105 -1.49 -19.18 21.57
N GLY A 106 -2.16 -18.11 21.15
CA GLY A 106 -2.13 -16.83 21.85
C GLY A 106 -0.80 -16.10 21.78
N PHE A 107 -0.01 -16.33 20.73
CA PHE A 107 1.30 -15.73 20.50
C PHE A 107 2.42 -16.16 21.45
N GLU A 108 2.35 -17.37 22.03
CA GLU A 108 3.34 -17.85 23.02
C GLU A 108 4.79 -17.83 22.52
N MET A 109 5.01 -18.11 21.22
CA MET A 109 6.35 -18.10 20.61
C MET A 109 6.64 -16.86 19.77
N ALA A 110 5.74 -15.88 19.77
CA ALA A 110 5.93 -14.66 18.99
C ALA A 110 7.01 -13.76 19.60
N VAL A 111 7.90 -13.25 18.76
CA VAL A 111 9.00 -12.37 19.16
C VAL A 111 8.89 -11.07 18.40
N SER A 112 8.92 -9.93 19.11
CA SER A 112 8.81 -8.62 18.48
C SER A 112 10.03 -8.28 17.63
N ALA A 113 9.84 -7.47 16.58
CA ALA A 113 10.94 -7.01 15.73
C ALA A 113 12.03 -6.27 16.54
N ILE A 114 11.65 -5.55 17.59
CA ILE A 114 12.61 -4.84 18.45
C ILE A 114 13.43 -5.80 19.30
N ASP A 115 12.85 -6.90 19.80
CA ASP A 115 13.57 -7.88 20.58
C ASP A 115 14.51 -8.71 19.71
N ILE A 116 14.11 -9.02 18.47
CA ILE A 116 15.01 -9.63 17.48
C ILE A 116 16.23 -8.74 17.25
N ARG A 117 16.04 -7.43 17.03
CA ARG A 117 17.15 -6.48 16.87
C ARG A 117 18.00 -6.30 18.11
N ARG A 118 17.46 -6.54 19.29
CA ARG A 118 18.20 -6.54 20.57
C ARG A 118 18.97 -7.82 20.84
N GLY A 119 18.90 -8.79 19.95
CA GLY A 119 19.65 -10.05 20.04
C GLY A 119 18.87 -11.24 20.60
N THR A 120 17.55 -11.18 20.67
CA THR A 120 16.72 -12.35 20.99
C THR A 120 16.77 -13.34 19.84
N VAL A 121 17.43 -14.48 20.04
CA VAL A 121 17.61 -15.56 19.06
C VAL A 121 17.06 -16.87 19.61
N THR A 122 15.74 -17.03 19.55
CA THR A 122 15.05 -18.28 19.86
C THR A 122 15.03 -19.22 18.66
N GLU A 123 14.65 -20.49 18.84
CA GLU A 123 14.46 -21.40 17.71
C GLU A 123 13.37 -20.90 16.76
N ALA A 124 12.27 -20.35 17.32
CA ALA A 124 11.22 -19.72 16.51
C ALA A 124 11.74 -18.57 15.62
N VAL A 125 12.67 -17.75 16.11
CA VAL A 125 13.30 -16.68 15.32
C VAL A 125 14.19 -17.25 14.22
N LYS A 126 14.95 -18.32 14.49
CA LYS A 126 15.80 -18.97 13.47
C LYS A 126 14.97 -19.58 12.34
N GLU A 127 13.89 -20.25 12.72
CA GLU A 127 12.96 -20.83 11.75
C GLU A 127 12.24 -19.75 10.95
N ALA A 128 11.80 -18.66 11.59
CA ALA A 128 11.21 -17.50 10.92
C ALA A 128 12.18 -16.84 9.94
N ALA A 129 13.49 -16.78 10.29
CA ALA A 129 14.49 -16.25 9.36
C ALA A 129 14.65 -17.11 8.10
N ARG A 130 14.65 -18.45 8.23
CA ARG A 130 14.71 -19.35 7.07
C ARG A 130 13.46 -19.21 6.21
N GLU A 131 12.28 -19.28 6.83
CA GLU A 131 11.00 -19.17 6.13
C GLU A 131 10.86 -17.82 5.43
N TYR A 132 11.25 -16.71 6.09
CA TYR A 132 11.21 -15.38 5.50
C TYR A 132 12.16 -15.27 4.30
N GLY A 133 13.38 -15.80 4.41
CA GLY A 133 14.33 -15.83 3.30
C GLY A 133 13.84 -16.62 2.10
N GLU A 134 13.08 -17.69 2.32
CA GLU A 134 12.47 -18.48 1.25
C GLU A 134 11.27 -17.77 0.61
N LYS A 135 10.38 -17.21 1.42
CA LYS A 135 9.17 -16.52 0.95
C LYS A 135 9.45 -15.18 0.28
N ALA A 136 10.43 -14.44 0.77
CA ALA A 136 10.82 -13.13 0.24
C ALA A 136 11.95 -13.21 -0.81
N ILE A 137 12.20 -14.38 -1.41
CA ILE A 137 13.31 -14.58 -2.34
C ILE A 137 13.26 -13.66 -3.57
N THR A 138 12.09 -13.21 -3.95
CA THR A 138 11.87 -12.30 -5.09
C THR A 138 11.67 -10.85 -4.64
N GLU A 139 11.81 -10.56 -3.35
CA GLU A 139 11.72 -9.21 -2.80
C GLU A 139 13.10 -8.57 -2.63
N SER A 140 13.20 -7.32 -3.07
CA SER A 140 14.39 -6.49 -2.86
C SER A 140 14.01 -5.26 -2.06
N ILE A 141 14.50 -5.14 -0.83
CA ILE A 141 14.38 -3.95 0.01
C ILE A 141 15.55 -3.04 -0.28
N ILE A 142 15.29 -1.89 -0.89
CA ILE A 142 16.27 -0.87 -1.29
C ILE A 142 16.24 0.25 -0.25
N GLU A 143 17.31 0.38 0.54
CA GLU A 143 17.47 1.51 1.44
C GLU A 143 17.78 2.77 0.64
N CYS A 144 16.97 3.79 0.81
CA CYS A 144 17.08 5.07 0.12
C CYS A 144 17.69 6.12 1.06
N GLY A 145 18.67 6.88 0.56
CA GLY A 145 19.23 8.02 1.28
C GLY A 145 18.35 9.27 1.19
N PHE A 146 18.67 10.30 2.00
CA PHE A 146 17.96 11.60 1.97
C PHE A 146 18.13 12.38 0.67
N ASP A 147 19.04 11.96 -0.18
CA ASP A 147 19.32 12.52 -1.51
C ASP A 147 18.54 11.81 -2.62
N THR A 148 17.77 10.77 -2.30
CA THR A 148 16.98 9.99 -3.26
C THR A 148 15.94 10.88 -3.94
N THR A 149 15.99 10.90 -5.27
CA THR A 149 15.03 11.61 -6.13
C THR A 149 14.09 10.64 -6.82
N ILE A 150 12.99 11.14 -7.34
CA ILE A 150 12.06 10.31 -8.12
C ILE A 150 12.73 9.72 -9.37
N ASP A 151 13.62 10.48 -10.01
CA ASP A 151 14.34 10.03 -11.21
C ASP A 151 15.30 8.88 -10.88
N SER A 152 15.92 8.87 -9.68
CA SER A 152 16.76 7.76 -9.26
C SER A 152 15.96 6.48 -9.02
N ILE A 153 14.75 6.58 -8.46
CA ILE A 153 13.83 5.44 -8.30
C ILE A 153 13.41 4.91 -9.69
N VAL A 154 12.95 5.80 -10.57
CA VAL A 154 12.54 5.43 -11.94
C VAL A 154 13.70 4.79 -12.71
N GLY A 155 14.89 5.37 -12.62
CA GLY A 155 16.11 4.84 -13.25
C GLY A 155 16.47 3.44 -12.74
N TYR A 156 16.36 3.20 -11.42
CA TYR A 156 16.61 1.88 -10.84
C TYR A 156 15.61 0.83 -11.38
N VAL A 157 14.31 1.15 -11.39
CA VAL A 157 13.28 0.22 -11.88
C VAL A 157 13.50 -0.10 -13.36
N ASN A 158 13.82 0.90 -14.19
CA ASN A 158 14.10 0.68 -15.60
C ASN A 158 15.33 -0.22 -15.81
N SER A 159 16.44 0.04 -15.08
CA SER A 159 17.64 -0.80 -15.14
C SER A 159 17.38 -2.23 -14.68
N TYR A 160 16.55 -2.39 -13.64
CA TYR A 160 16.13 -3.72 -13.19
C TYR A 160 15.38 -4.49 -14.28
N MET A 161 14.43 -3.85 -14.96
CA MET A 161 13.66 -4.46 -16.05
C MET A 161 14.52 -4.75 -17.29
N GLU A 162 15.52 -3.89 -17.58
CA GLU A 162 16.48 -4.15 -18.67
C GLU A 162 17.33 -5.39 -18.41
N ALA A 163 17.73 -5.58 -17.15
CA ALA A 163 18.48 -6.77 -16.73
C ALA A 163 17.61 -8.03 -16.64
N ASN A 164 16.29 -7.89 -16.46
CA ASN A 164 15.33 -8.97 -16.23
C ASN A 164 14.14 -8.83 -17.20
N LYS A 165 14.36 -9.00 -18.48
CA LYS A 165 13.45 -8.61 -19.60
C LYS A 165 12.02 -9.13 -19.51
N ASP A 166 11.79 -10.28 -18.86
CA ASP A 166 10.45 -10.89 -18.76
C ASP A 166 9.77 -10.61 -17.42
N ILE A 167 10.44 -9.82 -16.56
CA ILE A 167 9.94 -9.53 -15.21
C ILE A 167 9.34 -8.12 -15.16
N LYS A 168 8.09 -8.06 -14.74
CA LYS A 168 7.40 -6.81 -14.39
C LYS A 168 7.26 -6.72 -12.87
N PRO A 169 8.18 -6.02 -12.16
CA PRO A 169 8.14 -5.98 -10.72
C PRO A 169 6.96 -5.16 -10.21
N VAL A 170 6.48 -5.52 -9.02
CA VAL A 170 5.68 -4.62 -8.19
C VAL A 170 6.62 -3.61 -7.54
N VAL A 171 6.35 -2.33 -7.70
CA VAL A 171 7.16 -1.26 -7.16
C VAL A 171 6.47 -0.66 -5.94
N ILE A 172 7.14 -0.63 -4.81
CA ILE A 172 6.62 -0.03 -3.57
C ILE A 172 7.52 1.14 -3.17
N VAL A 173 6.92 2.29 -2.83
CA VAL A 173 7.65 3.50 -2.41
C VAL A 173 7.13 3.96 -1.05
N ASP A 174 7.96 3.91 -0.02
CA ASP A 174 7.63 4.26 1.35
C ASP A 174 8.58 5.35 1.88
N TYR A 175 8.18 6.62 1.89
CA TYR A 175 6.93 7.21 1.46
C TYR A 175 7.15 8.49 0.63
N LEU A 176 6.12 8.89 -0.08
CA LEU A 176 6.13 9.90 -1.14
C LEU A 176 6.71 11.26 -0.74
N GLN A 177 6.38 11.76 0.47
CA GLN A 177 6.74 13.12 0.91
C GLN A 177 8.22 13.29 1.31
N ILE A 178 8.98 12.20 1.49
CA ILE A 178 10.43 12.26 1.81
C ILE A 178 11.28 12.33 0.54
N ILE A 179 10.74 11.93 -0.60
CA ILE A 179 11.48 11.98 -1.87
C ILE A 179 11.94 13.42 -2.12
N ARG A 180 13.25 13.57 -2.36
CA ARG A 180 13.84 14.89 -2.61
C ARG A 180 13.26 15.51 -3.89
N PRO A 181 12.76 16.76 -3.85
CA PRO A 181 12.30 17.46 -5.05
C PRO A 181 13.46 17.69 -6.03
N ALA A 182 13.16 17.64 -7.33
CA ALA A 182 14.16 17.91 -8.38
C ALA A 182 14.66 19.36 -8.35
N ASP A 183 13.77 20.32 -8.07
CA ASP A 183 14.12 21.73 -7.82
C ASP A 183 13.85 22.04 -6.33
N PRO A 184 14.86 22.43 -5.55
CA PRO A 184 14.68 22.80 -4.13
C PRO A 184 13.75 23.99 -3.88
N ARG A 185 13.40 24.76 -4.93
CA ARG A 185 12.48 25.90 -4.84
C ARG A 185 11.01 25.50 -5.02
N GLN A 186 10.73 24.25 -5.41
CA GLN A 186 9.36 23.75 -5.52
C GLN A 186 8.66 23.77 -4.17
N THR A 187 7.37 24.07 -4.17
CA THR A 187 6.55 23.85 -2.98
C THR A 187 6.43 22.35 -2.70
N ALA A 188 6.15 21.97 -1.46
CA ALA A 188 5.94 20.58 -1.10
C ALA A 188 4.82 19.94 -1.94
N LYS A 189 3.76 20.70 -2.24
CA LYS A 189 2.66 20.28 -3.12
C LYS A 189 3.14 19.99 -4.54
N ASP A 190 3.89 20.93 -5.14
CA ASP A 190 4.36 20.76 -6.52
C ASP A 190 5.32 19.58 -6.65
N ALA A 191 6.15 19.34 -5.61
CA ALA A 191 7.04 18.19 -5.55
C ALA A 191 6.25 16.87 -5.50
N VAL A 192 5.25 16.77 -4.61
CA VAL A 192 4.38 15.58 -4.52
C VAL A 192 3.66 15.33 -5.83
N ASP A 193 3.09 16.36 -6.46
CA ASP A 193 2.42 16.26 -7.74
C ASP A 193 3.36 15.80 -8.87
N ALA A 194 4.62 16.25 -8.85
CA ALA A 194 5.64 15.80 -9.80
C ALA A 194 6.01 14.32 -9.57
N HIS A 195 6.19 13.90 -8.30
CA HIS A 195 6.50 12.51 -7.95
C HIS A 195 5.38 11.57 -8.37
N VAL A 196 4.12 11.91 -8.06
CA VAL A 196 2.94 11.11 -8.44
C VAL A 196 2.83 10.98 -9.96
N ARG A 197 3.07 12.06 -10.72
CA ARG A 197 3.10 12.01 -12.19
C ARG A 197 4.21 11.12 -12.73
N ALA A 198 5.42 11.21 -12.18
CA ALA A 198 6.54 10.38 -12.61
C ALA A 198 6.28 8.90 -12.36
N LEU A 199 5.75 8.53 -11.18
CA LEU A 199 5.35 7.17 -10.85
C LEU A 199 4.22 6.67 -11.75
N LYS A 200 3.26 7.54 -12.09
CA LYS A 200 2.19 7.19 -13.04
C LYS A 200 2.72 6.96 -14.45
N MET A 201 3.69 7.75 -14.90
CA MET A 201 4.35 7.53 -16.20
C MET A 201 5.15 6.22 -16.20
N LEU A 202 5.93 5.95 -15.15
CA LEU A 202 6.63 4.67 -14.99
C LEU A 202 5.66 3.50 -15.08
N GLN A 203 4.58 3.56 -14.30
CA GLN A 203 3.52 2.55 -14.26
C GLN A 203 2.92 2.31 -15.65
N ARG A 204 2.49 3.38 -16.34
CA ARG A 204 1.79 3.30 -17.62
C ARG A 204 2.69 2.81 -18.76
N ASN A 205 3.94 3.26 -18.79
CA ASN A 205 4.87 2.93 -19.86
C ASN A 205 5.32 1.46 -19.80
N ASN A 206 5.30 0.87 -18.61
CA ASN A 206 5.81 -0.48 -18.37
C ASN A 206 4.74 -1.48 -17.90
N ASP A 207 3.49 -1.01 -17.74
CA ASP A 207 2.36 -1.84 -17.29
C ASP A 207 2.62 -2.50 -15.93
N LEU A 208 3.02 -1.68 -14.94
CA LEU A 208 3.42 -2.11 -13.61
C LEU A 208 2.31 -1.90 -12.58
N VAL A 209 2.39 -2.65 -11.47
CA VAL A 209 1.74 -2.27 -10.20
C VAL A 209 2.70 -1.39 -9.43
N VAL A 210 2.30 -0.16 -9.12
CA VAL A 210 3.08 0.78 -8.31
C VAL A 210 2.25 1.16 -7.09
N LEU A 211 2.75 0.82 -5.90
CA LEU A 211 2.14 1.16 -4.61
C LEU A 211 2.97 2.28 -3.96
N VAL A 212 2.32 3.35 -3.57
CA VAL A 212 3.00 4.46 -2.90
C VAL A 212 2.30 4.83 -1.61
N ILE A 213 3.08 4.94 -0.53
CA ILE A 213 2.59 5.38 0.76
C ILE A 213 2.56 6.90 0.82
N CYS A 214 1.47 7.45 1.36
CA CYS A 214 1.25 8.87 1.56
C CYS A 214 0.86 9.15 3.02
N SER A 215 1.33 10.27 3.56
CA SER A 215 0.90 10.75 4.88
C SER A 215 -0.37 11.59 4.76
N LEU A 216 -1.29 11.43 5.72
CA LEU A 216 -2.50 12.24 5.78
C LEU A 216 -2.26 13.55 6.55
N ASN A 217 -3.11 14.55 6.30
CA ASN A 217 -3.14 15.82 7.01
C ASN A 217 -3.49 15.62 8.48
N ARG A 218 -2.80 16.33 9.37
CA ARG A 218 -3.07 16.26 10.82
C ARG A 218 -4.47 16.75 11.19
N GLN A 219 -5.05 17.65 10.41
CA GLN A 219 -6.40 18.17 10.64
C GLN A 219 -7.47 17.07 10.51
N ASN A 220 -7.23 16.08 9.67
CA ASN A 220 -8.13 14.96 9.39
C ASN A 220 -7.93 13.74 10.32
N TYR A 221 -7.15 13.89 11.41
CA TYR A 221 -6.91 12.77 12.35
C TYR A 221 -8.14 12.39 13.19
N LEU A 222 -9.16 13.20 13.17
CA LEU A 222 -10.40 13.04 13.94
C LEU A 222 -11.65 13.00 13.06
N THR A 223 -11.46 12.70 11.77
CA THR A 223 -12.54 12.52 10.79
C THR A 223 -12.30 11.23 10.01
N PRO A 224 -13.36 10.59 9.49
CA PRO A 224 -13.20 9.53 8.51
C PRO A 224 -12.29 9.97 7.36
N VAL A 225 -11.54 9.02 6.80
CA VAL A 225 -10.63 9.31 5.69
C VAL A 225 -11.42 9.65 4.43
N ASP A 226 -11.01 10.71 3.75
CA ASP A 226 -11.52 11.19 2.47
C ASP A 226 -10.36 11.70 1.58
N PHE A 227 -10.66 12.21 0.40
CA PHE A 227 -9.62 12.77 -0.49
C PHE A 227 -8.94 14.00 0.10
N GLU A 228 -9.65 14.84 0.86
CA GLU A 228 -9.09 16.02 1.53
C GLU A 228 -8.10 15.64 2.63
N SER A 229 -8.21 14.41 3.13
CA SER A 229 -7.30 13.87 4.14
C SER A 229 -5.88 13.69 3.61
N PHE A 230 -5.71 13.48 2.30
CA PHE A 230 -4.39 13.30 1.71
C PHE A 230 -3.65 14.63 1.64
N LYS A 231 -2.47 14.66 2.23
CA LYS A 231 -1.63 15.84 2.25
C LYS A 231 -1.21 16.20 0.83
N GLU A 232 -1.52 17.45 0.40
CA GLU A 232 -1.18 17.97 -0.92
C GLU A 232 -1.90 17.23 -2.08
N SER A 233 -3.17 16.90 -1.89
CA SER A 233 -3.95 15.84 -2.55
C SER A 233 -4.40 16.06 -3.99
N GLY A 234 -4.34 17.25 -4.55
CA GLY A 234 -4.90 17.50 -5.90
C GLY A 234 -4.38 16.54 -6.98
N GLY A 235 -3.07 16.29 -7.00
CA GLY A 235 -2.46 15.37 -7.95
C GLY A 235 -2.81 13.91 -7.71
N ILE A 236 -3.01 13.49 -6.47
CA ILE A 236 -3.32 12.10 -6.10
C ILE A 236 -4.71 11.71 -6.62
N GLU A 237 -5.73 12.52 -6.30
CA GLU A 237 -7.11 12.24 -6.70
C GLU A 237 -7.26 12.04 -8.22
N TYR A 238 -6.62 12.90 -9.03
CA TYR A 238 -6.75 12.83 -10.49
C TYR A 238 -5.85 11.78 -11.12
N THR A 239 -4.66 11.52 -10.56
CA THR A 239 -3.61 10.73 -11.21
C THR A 239 -3.61 9.27 -10.79
N ALA A 240 -3.89 8.96 -9.51
CA ALA A 240 -3.93 7.59 -9.02
C ALA A 240 -5.09 6.79 -9.66
N ASP A 241 -4.88 5.50 -9.86
CA ASP A 241 -5.91 4.57 -10.32
C ASP A 241 -6.72 4.03 -9.15
N VAL A 242 -6.06 3.78 -8.04
CA VAL A 242 -6.67 3.31 -6.79
C VAL A 242 -6.17 4.17 -5.64
N VAL A 243 -7.08 4.59 -4.76
CA VAL A 243 -6.76 5.36 -3.55
C VAL A 243 -7.37 4.64 -2.36
N TRP A 244 -6.51 4.21 -1.45
CA TRP A 244 -6.86 3.56 -0.19
C TRP A 244 -6.47 4.43 1.00
N GLY A 245 -7.34 4.49 1.99
CA GLY A 245 -7.05 5.13 3.27
C GLY A 245 -7.14 4.13 4.41
N LEU A 246 -6.12 4.06 5.26
CA LEU A 246 -6.20 3.33 6.52
C LEU A 246 -6.69 4.27 7.63
N GLN A 247 -7.73 3.86 8.34
CA GLN A 247 -8.27 4.58 9.50
C GLN A 247 -8.49 3.63 10.68
N LEU A 248 -8.70 4.19 11.88
CA LEU A 248 -9.21 3.41 12.99
C LEU A 248 -10.68 3.07 12.72
N ALA A 249 -11.11 1.86 13.02
CA ALA A 249 -12.50 1.45 12.78
C ALA A 249 -13.51 2.33 13.53
N ILE A 250 -13.11 2.87 14.69
CA ILE A 250 -13.91 3.81 15.50
C ILE A 250 -14.29 5.10 14.75
N MET A 251 -13.65 5.42 13.60
CA MET A 251 -14.01 6.61 12.82
C MET A 251 -15.42 6.57 12.25
N ASN A 252 -16.04 5.38 12.19
CA ASN A 252 -17.42 5.19 11.74
C ASN A 252 -18.45 5.36 12.88
N ASP A 253 -18.01 5.55 14.13
CA ASP A 253 -18.91 5.73 15.25
C ASP A 253 -19.54 7.13 15.23
N GLU A 254 -20.78 7.24 15.71
CA GLU A 254 -21.51 8.52 15.86
C GLU A 254 -20.73 9.58 16.64
N LEU A 255 -19.75 9.15 17.47
CA LEU A 255 -18.86 10.05 18.18
C LEU A 255 -18.08 10.98 17.22
N PHE A 256 -17.81 10.53 16.00
CA PHE A 256 -17.04 11.29 15.01
C PHE A 256 -17.87 12.22 14.13
N ASP A 257 -19.20 12.26 14.32
CA ASP A 257 -20.06 13.25 13.71
C ASP A 257 -19.64 14.68 14.07
N LYS A 258 -19.97 15.65 13.19
CA LYS A 258 -19.45 17.02 13.23
C LYS A 258 -19.69 17.76 14.56
N ASP A 259 -20.77 17.43 15.27
CA ASP A 259 -21.23 18.17 16.45
C ASP A 259 -20.70 17.68 17.80
N LYS A 260 -19.83 16.68 17.81
CA LYS A 260 -19.29 16.10 19.06
C LYS A 260 -18.05 16.86 19.57
N LYS A 261 -17.82 16.84 20.88
CA LYS A 261 -16.72 17.57 21.53
C LYS A 261 -15.37 17.05 21.10
N LEU A 262 -14.51 17.93 20.63
CA LEU A 262 -13.15 17.64 20.17
C LEU A 262 -12.30 16.86 21.18
N LYS A 263 -12.50 17.12 22.49
CA LYS A 263 -11.79 16.43 23.57
C LYS A 263 -12.16 14.93 23.64
N GLU A 264 -13.43 14.63 23.49
CA GLU A 264 -13.94 13.25 23.51
C GLU A 264 -13.42 12.45 22.31
N LYS A 265 -13.44 13.05 21.11
CA LYS A 265 -12.86 12.44 19.90
C LYS A 265 -11.36 12.13 20.06
N ARG A 266 -10.59 13.07 20.63
CA ARG A 266 -9.16 12.88 20.89
C ARG A 266 -8.88 11.75 21.87
N GLU A 267 -9.66 11.65 22.94
CA GLU A 267 -9.49 10.59 23.94
C GLU A 267 -9.87 9.23 23.34
N ALA A 268 -10.98 9.13 22.59
CA ALA A 268 -11.37 7.91 21.91
C ALA A 268 -10.30 7.41 20.93
N VAL A 269 -9.73 8.30 20.11
CA VAL A 269 -8.62 7.95 19.19
C VAL A 269 -7.39 7.47 19.96
N LYS A 270 -7.08 8.11 21.10
CA LYS A 270 -5.96 7.72 21.94
C LYS A 270 -6.17 6.33 22.52
N GLN A 271 -7.35 6.01 23.03
CA GLN A 271 -7.69 4.69 23.56
C GLN A 271 -7.65 3.63 22.46
N ALA A 272 -8.30 3.87 21.31
CA ALA A 272 -8.28 2.93 20.19
C ALA A 272 -6.86 2.62 19.67
N LYS A 273 -5.92 3.58 19.78
CA LYS A 273 -4.50 3.34 19.43
C LYS A 273 -3.76 2.47 20.45
N LEU A 274 -4.25 2.33 21.67
CA LEU A 274 -3.65 1.49 22.71
C LEU A 274 -4.19 0.07 22.70
N GLU A 275 -5.30 -0.18 22.03
CA GLU A 275 -5.90 -1.52 21.93
C GLU A 275 -4.99 -2.50 21.18
N VAL A 276 -5.05 -3.77 21.62
CA VAL A 276 -4.35 -4.91 20.98
C VAL A 276 -5.33 -6.11 20.94
N PRO A 277 -5.76 -6.56 19.75
CA PRO A 277 -5.46 -5.96 18.45
C PRO A 277 -6.09 -4.57 18.28
N ARG A 278 -5.40 -3.74 17.51
CA ARG A 278 -5.95 -2.45 17.08
C ARG A 278 -6.89 -2.66 15.90
N LYS A 279 -8.12 -2.20 16.02
CA LYS A 279 -9.10 -2.27 14.95
C LYS A 279 -8.81 -1.19 13.91
N VAL A 280 -8.46 -1.62 12.71
CA VAL A 280 -8.11 -0.74 11.58
C VAL A 280 -8.96 -1.11 10.38
N GLU A 281 -9.35 -0.12 9.61
CA GLU A 281 -10.14 -0.28 8.41
C GLU A 281 -9.38 0.30 7.20
N LEU A 282 -9.36 -0.44 6.10
CA LEU A 282 -8.94 0.03 4.80
C LEU A 282 -10.17 0.52 4.03
N VAL A 283 -10.24 1.81 3.78
CA VAL A 283 -11.32 2.45 3.01
C VAL A 283 -10.86 2.70 1.58
N CYS A 284 -11.63 2.25 0.60
CA CYS A 284 -11.38 2.52 -0.80
C CYS A 284 -12.11 3.79 -1.24
N LEU A 285 -11.36 4.84 -1.54
CA LEU A 285 -11.91 6.12 -2.03
C LEU A 285 -12.03 6.16 -3.55
N LYS A 286 -11.18 5.40 -4.26
CA LYS A 286 -11.17 5.32 -5.72
C LYS A 286 -10.67 3.96 -6.17
N ASN A 287 -11.32 3.40 -7.19
CA ASN A 287 -10.86 2.19 -7.87
C ASN A 287 -11.31 2.21 -9.34
N ARG A 288 -10.34 2.32 -10.26
CA ARG A 288 -10.61 2.29 -11.70
C ARG A 288 -10.86 0.88 -12.26
N TYR A 289 -10.53 -0.15 -11.49
CA TYR A 289 -10.54 -1.54 -11.94
C TYR A 289 -11.72 -2.35 -11.44
N GLY A 290 -12.64 -1.71 -10.74
CA GLY A 290 -13.81 -2.39 -10.17
C GLY A 290 -14.59 -1.52 -9.21
N ARG A 291 -15.19 -2.16 -8.22
CA ARG A 291 -15.98 -1.47 -7.20
C ARG A 291 -15.13 -0.45 -6.44
N SER A 292 -15.60 0.77 -6.34
CA SER A 292 -15.14 1.78 -5.38
C SER A 292 -16.08 1.80 -4.17
N SER A 293 -15.77 2.58 -3.16
CA SER A 293 -16.62 2.73 -1.96
C SER A 293 -16.86 1.42 -1.22
N TYR A 294 -15.76 0.74 -0.86
CA TYR A 294 -15.77 -0.42 0.03
C TYR A 294 -14.80 -0.20 1.18
N SER A 295 -15.02 -0.91 2.26
CA SER A 295 -14.07 -1.00 3.36
C SER A 295 -13.77 -2.44 3.75
N CYS A 296 -12.59 -2.65 4.33
CA CYS A 296 -12.14 -3.94 4.82
C CYS A 296 -11.56 -3.78 6.23
N GLY A 297 -12.09 -4.53 7.19
CA GLY A 297 -11.62 -4.54 8.57
C GLY A 297 -10.38 -5.41 8.78
N PHE A 298 -9.50 -4.96 9.67
CA PHE A 298 -8.28 -5.65 10.06
C PHE A 298 -8.03 -5.55 11.55
N ASN A 299 -7.54 -6.65 12.12
CA ASN A 299 -6.93 -6.70 13.43
C ASN A 299 -5.43 -6.45 13.29
N TYR A 300 -4.95 -5.29 13.74
CA TYR A 300 -3.53 -4.95 13.71
C TYR A 300 -2.89 -5.24 15.07
N TYR A 301 -1.82 -6.03 15.06
CA TYR A 301 -0.97 -6.37 16.21
C TYR A 301 0.36 -5.61 16.09
N PRO A 302 0.47 -4.38 16.65
CA PRO A 302 1.63 -3.51 16.45
C PRO A 302 2.95 -4.11 16.96
N GLN A 303 2.90 -4.91 18.03
CA GLN A 303 4.08 -5.54 18.61
C GLN A 303 4.74 -6.58 17.70
N TYR A 304 3.98 -7.13 16.73
CA TYR A 304 4.44 -8.18 15.81
C TYR A 304 4.41 -7.76 14.35
N ASP A 305 4.14 -6.49 14.09
CA ASP A 305 4.00 -5.97 12.71
C ASP A 305 3.04 -6.82 11.85
N LEU A 306 1.91 -7.25 12.42
CA LEU A 306 0.98 -8.20 11.81
C LEU A 306 -0.41 -7.60 11.63
N PHE A 307 -0.91 -7.58 10.40
CA PHE A 307 -2.30 -7.36 10.05
C PHE A 307 -3.00 -8.68 9.77
N VAL A 308 -4.12 -8.92 10.44
CA VAL A 308 -4.99 -10.08 10.22
C VAL A 308 -6.33 -9.58 9.70
N PRO A 309 -6.77 -10.02 8.51
CA PRO A 309 -8.10 -9.66 8.00
C PRO A 309 -9.21 -10.07 8.95
N GLU A 310 -10.24 -9.25 9.12
CA GLU A 310 -11.47 -9.66 9.78
C GLU A 310 -12.28 -10.58 8.86
N ASP A 311 -12.96 -11.57 9.46
CA ASP A 311 -13.65 -12.62 8.71
C ASP A 311 -14.94 -12.14 8.03
N GLU A 312 -15.51 -11.03 8.50
CA GLU A 312 -16.74 -10.46 7.96
C GLU A 312 -16.42 -9.32 7.00
N PHE A 313 -16.73 -9.56 5.72
CA PHE A 313 -16.88 -8.52 4.73
C PHE A 313 -18.24 -7.84 4.96
N THR A 314 -18.22 -6.57 5.35
CA THR A 314 -19.43 -5.75 5.40
C THR A 314 -19.54 -4.99 4.08
N PRO A 315 -20.46 -5.37 3.15
CA PRO A 315 -20.74 -4.54 1.98
C PRO A 315 -21.30 -3.21 2.47
N ILE A 316 -20.76 -2.10 1.99
CA ILE A 316 -21.45 -0.82 2.12
C ILE A 316 -22.77 -0.99 1.39
N SER A 317 -23.91 -0.73 2.04
CA SER A 317 -25.22 -0.88 1.45
C SER A 317 -25.39 0.12 0.29
N ASP A 318 -26.16 -0.25 -0.74
CA ASP A 318 -26.48 0.68 -1.84
C ASP A 318 -27.17 1.96 -1.35
N ALA A 319 -27.68 1.97 -0.10
CA ALA A 319 -28.25 3.13 0.57
C ALA A 319 -27.22 4.16 1.00
N ASP A 320 -25.95 3.78 1.14
CA ASP A 320 -24.83 4.68 1.54
C ASP A 320 -24.11 5.29 0.33
N LEU A 321 -24.54 4.98 -0.88
CA LEU A 321 -24.02 5.58 -2.10
C LEU A 321 -24.65 6.97 -2.31
N PRO A 322 -23.87 8.00 -2.67
CA PRO A 322 -24.42 9.29 -3.05
C PRO A 322 -25.41 9.10 -4.20
N ALA A 323 -26.60 9.71 -4.09
CA ALA A 323 -27.60 9.65 -5.13
C ALA A 323 -27.04 10.19 -6.45
N GLY A 324 -26.86 9.31 -7.44
CA GLY A 324 -26.37 9.69 -8.77
C GLY A 324 -25.30 8.79 -9.38
N TRP A 325 -25.09 7.59 -8.86
CA TRP A 325 -24.24 6.57 -9.50
C TRP A 325 -25.06 5.43 -10.06
#